data_5ff2eb64bb9fdd5037dabb9d12d044cb
#
_entry.id   5ff2eb64bb9fdd5037dabb9d12d044cb
#
_cell.length_a   1.000
_cell.length_b   1.000
_cell.length_c   1.000
_cell.angle_alpha   90.00
_cell.angle_beta   90.00
_cell.angle_gamma   90.00
#
_symmetry.space_group_name_H-M   'P 1'
#
loop_
_entity.id
_entity.type
_entity.pdbx_description
1 polymer ?
#
loop_
_entity_poly.entity_id
_entity_poly.type
_entity_poly.pdbx_seq_one_letter_code
_entity_poly.pdbx_strand_id
1 'polypeptide(L)'
;MGQYTGERKEVKPVTVATYQILTHRRSKEGEFEHMKLFNERNWGLIIYDEVHLLPAPVFRATAEIQATRRLGLTATLVREDGCEQDVFSLIGPKRYEMPWKELEAKGWIARVECSEIRVPMDAALREKHAYAEGKEKFRLAAENPGKTAIVADLLKRHPQGGVLVIGQYLDQLQALAAAIGAPLISGRTPQRQRTALFASFRKGDTPVLVVSKVANFAVDLPDASVAIEVSGSFGSRQEEAQRLGRILRPKAGDNRAYFYTLVTENSKEEEFAVKRQMFLVEQGYEYAVHSAREVRSGT
;
A
#
# COMPACT_ATOMS: atom_id res chain seq x y z
N MET A 1 -15.13 -21.17 -13.80
CA MET A 1 -14.00 -20.81 -12.93
C MET A 1 -14.40 -21.12 -11.50
N GLY A 2 -13.52 -21.77 -10.71
CA GLY A 2 -13.74 -22.08 -9.30
C GLY A 2 -13.11 -21.00 -8.40
N GLN A 3 -13.65 -20.85 -7.19
CA GLN A 3 -13.10 -20.00 -6.13
C GLN A 3 -12.80 -20.85 -4.91
N TYR A 4 -11.55 -20.79 -4.43
CA TYR A 4 -11.11 -21.51 -3.25
C TYR A 4 -10.57 -20.55 -2.19
N THR A 5 -11.47 -20.16 -1.30
CA THR A 5 -11.26 -19.12 -0.28
C THR A 5 -11.78 -19.59 1.08
N GLY A 6 -11.71 -18.75 2.10
CA GLY A 6 -12.35 -19.03 3.41
C GLY A 6 -13.86 -19.21 3.31
N GLU A 7 -14.53 -18.55 2.35
CA GLU A 7 -16.00 -18.58 2.20
C GLU A 7 -16.47 -19.61 1.17
N ARG A 8 -15.70 -19.85 0.11
CA ARG A 8 -16.03 -20.77 -0.98
C ARG A 8 -14.92 -21.79 -1.17
N LYS A 9 -15.27 -23.06 -1.36
CA LYS A 9 -14.33 -24.16 -1.56
C LYS A 9 -14.66 -24.95 -2.83
N GLU A 10 -14.60 -24.27 -3.97
CA GLU A 10 -14.90 -24.84 -5.27
C GLU A 10 -13.64 -24.97 -6.11
N VAL A 11 -13.27 -26.20 -6.47
CA VAL A 11 -12.13 -26.51 -7.35
C VAL A 11 -12.62 -26.91 -8.73
N LYS A 12 -12.22 -26.15 -9.74
CA LYS A 12 -12.51 -26.37 -11.17
C LYS A 12 -11.21 -26.41 -11.99
N PRO A 13 -11.25 -26.73 -13.30
CA PRO A 13 -10.06 -26.67 -14.16
C PRO A 13 -9.32 -25.32 -14.13
N VAL A 14 -10.05 -24.23 -13.94
CA VAL A 14 -9.48 -22.91 -13.61
C VAL A 14 -9.97 -22.53 -12.21
N THR A 15 -9.05 -22.39 -11.27
CA THR A 15 -9.37 -22.12 -9.86
C THR A 15 -8.55 -20.93 -9.38
N VAL A 16 -9.21 -19.95 -8.74
CA VAL A 16 -8.56 -18.86 -8.02
C VAL A 16 -8.58 -19.20 -6.53
N ALA A 17 -7.41 -19.24 -5.91
CA ALA A 17 -7.26 -19.54 -4.49
C ALA A 17 -6.53 -18.39 -3.78
N THR A 18 -6.85 -18.16 -2.51
CA THR A 18 -6.10 -17.22 -1.67
C THR A 18 -4.94 -17.93 -0.98
N TYR A 19 -3.80 -17.23 -0.80
CA TYR A 19 -2.67 -17.77 -0.03
C TYR A 19 -3.09 -18.18 1.39
N GLN A 20 -3.97 -17.38 2.02
CA GLN A 20 -4.43 -17.62 3.38
C GLN A 20 -5.13 -18.97 3.55
N ILE A 21 -6.00 -19.38 2.61
CA ILE A 21 -6.66 -20.69 2.72
C ILE A 21 -5.67 -21.81 2.49
N LEU A 22 -4.73 -21.67 1.53
CA LEU A 22 -3.72 -22.69 1.24
C LEU A 22 -2.78 -22.92 2.43
N THR A 23 -2.43 -21.85 3.13
CA THR A 23 -1.52 -21.89 4.29
C THR A 23 -2.25 -21.97 5.63
N HIS A 24 -3.57 -22.15 5.62
CA HIS A 24 -4.34 -22.37 6.85
C HIS A 24 -4.00 -23.73 7.46
N ARG A 25 -3.74 -23.75 8.75
CA ARG A 25 -3.50 -24.95 9.56
C ARG A 25 -4.12 -24.79 10.94
N ARG A 26 -4.59 -25.88 11.52
CA ARG A 26 -5.25 -25.87 12.83
C ARG A 26 -4.29 -25.62 14.00
N SER A 27 -3.02 -25.98 13.83
CA SER A 27 -1.95 -25.76 14.81
C SER A 27 -0.66 -25.31 14.11
N LYS A 28 0.28 -24.73 14.83
CA LYS A 28 1.57 -24.30 14.26
C LYS A 28 2.36 -25.44 13.61
N GLU A 29 2.19 -26.67 14.09
CA GLU A 29 2.87 -27.87 13.61
C GLU A 29 1.98 -28.74 12.70
N GLY A 30 0.72 -28.31 12.48
CA GLY A 30 -0.23 -29.03 11.65
C GLY A 30 0.08 -28.94 10.16
N GLU A 31 -0.37 -29.95 9.40
CA GLU A 31 -0.26 -29.96 7.96
C GLU A 31 -1.19 -28.93 7.29
N PHE A 32 -0.83 -28.49 6.10
CA PHE A 32 -1.64 -27.60 5.28
C PHE A 32 -2.73 -28.42 4.56
N GLU A 33 -3.84 -28.68 5.25
CA GLU A 33 -4.93 -29.56 4.76
C GLU A 33 -5.43 -29.18 3.36
N HIS A 34 -5.51 -27.87 3.10
CA HIS A 34 -6.03 -27.37 1.83
C HIS A 34 -5.04 -27.52 0.66
N MET A 35 -3.75 -27.62 0.93
CA MET A 35 -2.75 -27.87 -0.11
C MET A 35 -2.81 -29.29 -0.68
N LYS A 36 -3.17 -30.29 0.12
CA LYS A 36 -3.31 -31.67 -0.32
C LYS A 36 -4.26 -31.78 -1.52
N LEU A 37 -5.38 -31.05 -1.47
CA LEU A 37 -6.36 -31.03 -2.55
C LEU A 37 -5.77 -30.56 -3.89
N PHE A 38 -4.83 -29.63 -3.86
CA PHE A 38 -4.17 -29.15 -5.06
C PHE A 38 -3.10 -30.12 -5.56
N ASN A 39 -2.45 -30.85 -4.67
CA ASN A 39 -1.47 -31.86 -5.02
C ASN A 39 -2.08 -33.15 -5.62
N GLU A 40 -3.37 -33.39 -5.37
CA GLU A 40 -4.10 -34.53 -5.94
C GLU A 40 -4.49 -34.32 -7.42
N ARG A 41 -4.26 -33.14 -7.99
CA ARG A 41 -4.60 -32.81 -9.38
C ARG A 41 -3.36 -32.49 -10.19
N ASN A 42 -3.41 -32.83 -11.47
CA ASN A 42 -2.37 -32.48 -12.43
C ASN A 42 -2.63 -31.08 -13.00
N TRP A 43 -2.00 -30.07 -12.41
CA TRP A 43 -2.13 -28.66 -12.84
C TRP A 43 -1.15 -28.37 -13.97
N GLY A 44 -1.64 -27.84 -15.10
CA GLY A 44 -0.81 -27.41 -16.23
C GLY A 44 -0.04 -26.12 -15.94
N LEU A 45 -0.65 -25.18 -15.21
CA LEU A 45 -0.07 -23.88 -14.90
C LEU A 45 -0.55 -23.39 -13.53
N ILE A 46 0.40 -22.88 -12.73
CA ILE A 46 0.11 -22.08 -11.54
C ILE A 46 0.62 -20.66 -11.79
N ILE A 47 -0.24 -19.65 -11.48
CA ILE A 47 0.11 -18.25 -11.50
C ILE A 47 0.12 -17.74 -10.05
N TYR A 48 1.26 -17.24 -9.60
CA TYR A 48 1.43 -16.62 -8.29
C TYR A 48 1.37 -15.10 -8.45
N ASP A 49 0.31 -14.48 -7.99
CA ASP A 49 0.24 -13.03 -7.88
C ASP A 49 1.00 -12.56 -6.63
N GLU A 50 1.60 -11.36 -6.67
CA GLU A 50 2.48 -10.86 -5.61
C GLU A 50 3.58 -11.88 -5.23
N VAL A 51 4.24 -12.42 -6.24
CA VAL A 51 5.21 -13.52 -6.10
C VAL A 51 6.36 -13.23 -5.14
N HIS A 52 6.67 -11.97 -4.90
CA HIS A 52 7.66 -11.52 -3.92
C HIS A 52 7.35 -11.97 -2.47
N LEU A 53 6.10 -12.38 -2.18
CA LEU A 53 5.71 -12.92 -0.87
C LEU A 53 6.14 -14.37 -0.65
N LEU A 54 6.41 -15.14 -1.71
CA LEU A 54 6.70 -16.57 -1.61
C LEU A 54 7.89 -16.94 -0.72
N PRO A 55 9.00 -16.17 -0.65
CA PRO A 55 10.10 -16.50 0.25
C PRO A 55 9.74 -16.50 1.73
N ALA A 56 8.64 -15.81 2.13
CA ALA A 56 8.19 -15.83 3.52
C ALA A 56 7.79 -17.25 3.94
N PRO A 57 8.20 -17.74 5.13
CA PRO A 57 8.05 -19.13 5.54
C PRO A 57 6.64 -19.68 5.42
N VAL A 58 5.62 -18.84 5.67
CA VAL A 58 4.21 -19.24 5.58
C VAL A 58 3.78 -19.46 4.12
N PHE A 59 4.26 -18.63 3.18
CA PHE A 59 3.87 -18.71 1.78
C PHE A 59 4.75 -19.67 0.96
N ARG A 60 5.96 -19.96 1.43
CA ARG A 60 6.90 -20.88 0.77
C ARG A 60 6.28 -22.25 0.54
N ALA A 61 5.45 -22.72 1.47
CA ALA A 61 4.73 -23.98 1.33
C ALA A 61 3.86 -24.02 0.06
N THR A 62 3.31 -22.89 -0.41
CA THR A 62 2.50 -22.86 -1.64
C THR A 62 3.33 -23.16 -2.91
N ALA A 63 4.64 -22.94 -2.86
CA ALA A 63 5.54 -23.31 -3.96
C ALA A 63 5.74 -24.83 -4.10
N GLU A 64 5.32 -25.62 -3.11
CA GLU A 64 5.36 -27.10 -3.16
C GLU A 64 4.20 -27.68 -3.98
N ILE A 65 3.18 -26.88 -4.33
CA ILE A 65 2.08 -27.36 -5.19
C ILE A 65 2.65 -27.77 -6.55
N GLN A 66 2.35 -29.01 -6.96
CA GLN A 66 2.85 -29.56 -8.22
C GLN A 66 2.11 -28.99 -9.42
N ALA A 67 2.87 -28.47 -10.38
CA ALA A 67 2.35 -27.99 -11.66
C ALA A 67 3.43 -28.11 -12.74
N THR A 68 2.99 -28.31 -14.00
CA THR A 68 3.90 -28.42 -15.14
C THR A 68 4.65 -27.10 -15.37
N ARG A 69 3.98 -25.96 -15.18
CA ARG A 69 4.55 -24.61 -15.36
C ARG A 69 4.18 -23.70 -14.22
N ARG A 70 5.07 -22.77 -13.93
CA ARG A 70 4.86 -21.72 -12.92
C ARG A 70 5.11 -20.36 -13.53
N LEU A 71 4.29 -19.37 -13.14
CA LEU A 71 4.43 -17.99 -13.51
C LEU A 71 4.29 -17.14 -12.24
N GLY A 72 5.25 -16.27 -12.00
CA GLY A 72 5.18 -15.25 -10.94
C GLY A 72 4.88 -13.89 -11.53
N LEU A 73 3.95 -13.18 -10.92
CA LEU A 73 3.61 -11.79 -11.23
C LEU A 73 3.89 -10.92 -10.02
N THR A 74 4.47 -9.75 -10.25
CA THR A 74 4.63 -8.72 -9.21
C THR A 74 4.81 -7.35 -9.86
N ALA A 75 4.24 -6.33 -9.25
CA ALA A 75 4.52 -4.95 -9.64
C ALA A 75 5.90 -4.48 -9.14
N THR A 76 6.42 -5.13 -8.09
CA THR A 76 7.68 -4.76 -7.45
C THR A 76 8.42 -6.01 -7.02
N LEU A 77 9.59 -6.23 -7.59
CA LEU A 77 10.47 -7.32 -7.17
C LEU A 77 11.52 -6.86 -6.14
N VAL A 78 11.39 -5.64 -5.64
CA VAL A 78 12.31 -5.11 -4.63
C VAL A 78 11.97 -5.71 -3.27
N ARG A 79 12.90 -6.44 -2.68
CA ARG A 79 12.79 -6.98 -1.33
C ARG A 79 13.81 -6.28 -0.43
N GLU A 80 13.36 -5.86 0.75
CA GLU A 80 14.21 -5.16 1.72
C GLU A 80 15.20 -6.11 2.43
N ASP A 81 14.90 -7.41 2.39
CA ASP A 81 15.73 -8.47 2.95
C ASP A 81 16.77 -9.02 1.95
N GLY A 82 16.81 -8.51 0.71
CA GLY A 82 17.74 -8.97 -0.33
C GLY A 82 17.49 -10.39 -0.83
N CYS A 83 16.32 -10.97 -0.52
CA CYS A 83 15.99 -12.37 -0.87
C CYS A 83 15.28 -12.48 -2.24
N GLU A 84 15.55 -11.61 -3.20
CA GLU A 84 15.01 -11.72 -4.58
C GLU A 84 15.40 -13.03 -5.24
N GLN A 85 16.60 -13.53 -4.95
CA GLN A 85 17.11 -14.78 -5.50
C GLN A 85 16.25 -15.99 -5.09
N ASP A 86 15.62 -15.94 -3.92
CA ASP A 86 14.71 -16.98 -3.46
C ASP A 86 13.46 -17.08 -4.35
N VAL A 87 12.95 -15.95 -4.85
CA VAL A 87 11.84 -15.93 -5.81
C VAL A 87 12.26 -16.61 -7.10
N PHE A 88 13.45 -16.28 -7.61
CA PHE A 88 13.99 -16.90 -8.84
C PHE A 88 14.21 -18.40 -8.69
N SER A 89 14.64 -18.85 -7.51
CA SER A 89 14.83 -20.28 -7.23
C SER A 89 13.50 -21.04 -7.16
N LEU A 90 12.42 -20.39 -6.68
CA LEU A 90 11.11 -21.04 -6.52
C LEU A 90 10.29 -21.06 -7.83
N ILE A 91 10.39 -20.01 -8.63
CA ILE A 91 9.55 -19.80 -9.81
C ILE A 91 10.35 -19.87 -11.11
N GLY A 92 11.51 -19.22 -11.15
CA GLY A 92 12.35 -19.08 -12.34
C GLY A 92 12.82 -17.64 -12.55
N PRO A 93 13.68 -17.39 -13.55
CA PRO A 93 14.27 -16.09 -13.79
C PRO A 93 13.22 -15.07 -14.29
N LYS A 94 13.48 -13.79 -14.05
CA LYS A 94 12.69 -12.69 -14.59
C LYS A 94 12.69 -12.76 -16.13
N ARG A 95 11.51 -12.85 -16.73
CA ARG A 95 11.31 -13.00 -18.17
C ARG A 95 10.85 -11.72 -18.85
N TYR A 96 10.16 -10.87 -18.11
CA TYR A 96 9.59 -9.65 -18.64
C TYR A 96 9.54 -8.58 -17.57
N GLU A 97 9.78 -7.35 -17.97
CA GLU A 97 9.63 -6.15 -17.15
C GLU A 97 9.14 -5.02 -18.03
N MET A 98 8.21 -4.25 -17.52
CA MET A 98 7.76 -3.01 -18.15
C MET A 98 7.88 -1.86 -17.15
N PRO A 99 8.75 -0.90 -17.37
CA PRO A 99 8.88 0.28 -16.53
C PRO A 99 7.57 1.07 -16.48
N TRP A 100 7.23 1.61 -15.30
CA TRP A 100 5.99 2.35 -15.13
C TRP A 100 5.91 3.59 -16.03
N LYS A 101 7.03 4.26 -16.31
CA LYS A 101 7.08 5.39 -17.25
C LYS A 101 6.68 5.02 -18.69
N GLU A 102 6.96 3.80 -19.11
CA GLU A 102 6.49 3.31 -20.42
C GLU A 102 4.97 3.07 -20.41
N LEU A 103 4.41 2.56 -19.30
CA LEU A 103 2.97 2.40 -19.14
C LEU A 103 2.26 3.75 -19.11
N GLU A 104 2.85 4.74 -18.42
CA GLU A 104 2.37 6.12 -18.38
C GLU A 104 2.36 6.75 -19.76
N ALA A 105 3.46 6.63 -20.51
CA ALA A 105 3.58 7.15 -21.88
C ALA A 105 2.54 6.54 -22.84
N LYS A 106 2.16 5.26 -22.62
CA LYS A 106 1.10 4.57 -23.36
C LYS A 106 -0.30 4.91 -22.88
N GLY A 107 -0.46 5.68 -21.81
CA GLY A 107 -1.74 6.01 -21.19
C GLY A 107 -2.42 4.84 -20.46
N TRP A 108 -1.69 3.75 -20.21
CA TRP A 108 -2.20 2.57 -19.50
C TRP A 108 -2.26 2.75 -17.99
N ILE A 109 -1.51 3.70 -17.48
CA ILE A 109 -1.59 4.16 -16.09
C ILE A 109 -1.65 5.68 -16.05
N ALA A 110 -2.07 6.25 -14.92
CA ALA A 110 -2.11 7.69 -14.72
C ALA A 110 -0.70 8.27 -14.61
N ARG A 111 -0.54 9.51 -15.07
CA ARG A 111 0.65 10.30 -14.79
C ARG A 111 0.63 10.74 -13.33
N VAL A 112 1.68 10.39 -12.58
CA VAL A 112 1.75 10.70 -11.15
C VAL A 112 2.74 11.83 -10.89
N GLU A 113 2.28 12.79 -10.08
CA GLU A 113 3.10 13.83 -9.47
C GLU A 113 3.36 13.46 -8.01
N CYS A 114 4.63 13.21 -7.66
CA CYS A 114 5.03 12.82 -6.32
C CYS A 114 5.63 14.01 -5.58
N SER A 115 5.12 14.31 -4.38
CA SER A 115 5.60 15.42 -3.56
C SER A 115 5.78 15.02 -2.11
N GLU A 116 6.91 15.37 -1.53
CA GLU A 116 7.13 15.32 -0.09
C GLU A 116 6.92 16.69 0.53
N ILE A 117 6.17 16.73 1.63
CA ILE A 117 5.92 17.97 2.34
C ILE A 117 6.55 17.88 3.72
N ARG A 118 7.52 18.73 3.97
CA ARG A 118 8.21 18.85 5.23
C ARG A 118 7.39 19.66 6.22
N VAL A 119 7.04 19.04 7.36
CA VAL A 119 6.16 19.61 8.38
C VAL A 119 6.97 19.87 9.65
N PRO A 120 7.13 21.13 10.08
CA PRO A 120 7.86 21.47 11.29
C PRO A 120 7.14 20.97 12.54
N MET A 121 7.89 20.66 13.60
CA MET A 121 7.36 20.46 14.94
C MET A 121 7.12 21.80 15.60
N ASP A 122 6.01 21.94 16.33
CA ASP A 122 5.86 23.05 17.28
C ASP A 122 6.84 22.92 18.47
N ALA A 123 6.93 23.94 19.31
CA ALA A 123 7.88 23.98 20.42
C ALA A 123 7.65 22.83 21.43
N ALA A 124 6.39 22.54 21.75
CA ALA A 124 6.04 21.52 22.75
C ALA A 124 6.34 20.10 22.22
N LEU A 125 6.04 19.83 20.96
CA LEU A 125 6.35 18.55 20.32
C LEU A 125 7.85 18.36 20.18
N ARG A 126 8.57 19.42 19.81
CA ARG A 126 10.05 19.39 19.68
C ARG A 126 10.72 19.06 20.99
N GLU A 127 10.26 19.64 22.09
CA GLU A 127 10.77 19.33 23.43
C GLU A 127 10.52 17.87 23.78
N LYS A 128 9.29 17.38 23.65
CA LYS A 128 8.96 15.97 23.91
C LYS A 128 9.79 15.03 23.04
N HIS A 129 9.92 15.34 21.75
CA HIS A 129 10.70 14.55 20.80
C HIS A 129 12.20 14.51 21.15
N ALA A 130 12.75 15.60 21.72
CA ALA A 130 14.16 15.64 22.13
C ALA A 130 14.47 14.64 23.24
N TYR A 131 13.56 14.47 24.21
CA TYR A 131 13.72 13.56 25.35
C TYR A 131 13.26 12.12 25.06
N ALA A 132 12.46 11.90 24.03
CA ALA A 132 11.97 10.57 23.68
C ALA A 132 13.03 9.72 22.97
N GLU A 133 12.93 8.40 23.11
CA GLU A 133 13.84 7.44 22.49
C GLU A 133 13.10 6.35 21.72
N GLY A 134 13.82 5.68 20.82
CA GLY A 134 13.38 4.49 20.11
C GLY A 134 12.02 4.66 19.39
N LYS A 135 11.08 3.79 19.70
CA LYS A 135 9.76 3.76 19.05
C LYS A 135 8.89 4.97 19.41
N GLU A 136 9.02 5.49 20.63
CA GLU A 136 8.25 6.65 21.07
C GLU A 136 8.66 7.90 20.30
N LYS A 137 9.97 8.13 20.15
CA LYS A 137 10.51 9.23 19.37
C LYS A 137 9.99 9.22 17.93
N PHE A 138 9.97 8.05 17.30
CA PHE A 138 9.44 7.89 15.96
C PHE A 138 7.93 8.15 15.91
N ARG A 139 7.18 7.66 16.90
CA ARG A 139 5.74 7.86 16.99
C ARG A 139 5.38 9.34 17.13
N LEU A 140 6.07 10.08 17.98
CA LEU A 140 5.86 11.53 18.16
C LEU A 140 6.05 12.31 16.85
N ALA A 141 7.08 11.98 16.08
CA ALA A 141 7.29 12.58 14.76
C ALA A 141 6.15 12.19 13.79
N ALA A 142 5.78 10.91 13.73
CA ALA A 142 4.74 10.42 12.84
C ALA A 142 3.38 11.06 13.15
N GLU A 143 3.02 11.21 14.42
CA GLU A 143 1.77 11.79 14.91
C GLU A 143 1.79 13.32 15.03
N ASN A 144 2.75 14.02 14.42
CA ASN A 144 2.85 15.48 14.44
C ASN A 144 1.51 16.14 14.07
N PRO A 145 0.87 16.90 14.99
CA PRO A 145 -0.43 17.52 14.75
C PRO A 145 -0.43 18.52 13.58
N GLY A 146 0.71 19.12 13.26
CA GLY A 146 0.88 20.04 12.14
C GLY A 146 0.51 19.41 10.79
N LYS A 147 0.59 18.08 10.66
CA LYS A 147 0.21 17.36 9.45
C LYS A 147 -1.29 17.49 9.13
N THR A 148 -2.14 17.57 10.14
CA THR A 148 -3.60 17.72 9.95
C THR A 148 -3.96 19.00 9.19
N ALA A 149 -3.30 20.12 9.49
CA ALA A 149 -3.51 21.38 8.78
C ALA A 149 -3.08 21.26 7.30
N ILE A 150 -1.97 20.59 7.03
CA ILE A 150 -1.50 20.37 5.66
C ILE A 150 -2.47 19.48 4.87
N VAL A 151 -3.00 18.42 5.49
CA VAL A 151 -4.05 17.60 4.85
C VAL A 151 -5.25 18.45 4.47
N ALA A 152 -5.74 19.30 5.39
CA ALA A 152 -6.87 20.20 5.11
C ALA A 152 -6.57 21.15 3.94
N ASP A 153 -5.35 21.69 3.83
CA ASP A 153 -4.97 22.57 2.73
C ASP A 153 -4.83 21.81 1.40
N LEU A 154 -4.31 20.58 1.42
CA LEU A 154 -4.28 19.72 0.24
C LEU A 154 -5.69 19.33 -0.23
N LEU A 155 -6.62 19.05 0.67
CA LEU A 155 -8.02 18.78 0.30
C LEU A 155 -8.68 19.95 -0.43
N LYS A 156 -8.36 21.21 -0.07
CA LYS A 156 -8.84 22.40 -0.79
C LYS A 156 -8.28 22.50 -2.22
N ARG A 157 -7.07 21.99 -2.45
CA ARG A 157 -6.45 21.96 -3.80
C ARG A 157 -7.05 20.89 -4.71
N HIS A 158 -7.66 19.86 -4.13
CA HIS A 158 -8.27 18.73 -4.84
C HIS A 158 -9.78 18.58 -4.55
N PRO A 159 -10.61 19.58 -4.85
CA PRO A 159 -12.01 19.60 -4.45
C PRO A 159 -12.89 18.56 -5.16
N GLN A 160 -12.45 18.04 -6.29
CA GLN A 160 -13.22 17.11 -7.13
C GLN A 160 -12.65 15.69 -7.15
N GLY A 161 -11.46 15.47 -6.63
CA GLY A 161 -10.80 14.17 -6.69
C GLY A 161 -11.16 13.28 -5.50
N GLY A 162 -11.33 11.97 -5.72
CA GLY A 162 -11.34 11.00 -4.64
C GLY A 162 -9.98 11.01 -3.92
N VAL A 163 -9.97 11.33 -2.63
CA VAL A 163 -8.74 11.46 -1.84
C VAL A 163 -8.63 10.34 -0.82
N LEU A 164 -7.53 9.58 -0.85
CA LEU A 164 -7.18 8.63 0.19
C LEU A 164 -6.15 9.25 1.13
N VAL A 165 -6.45 9.31 2.42
CA VAL A 165 -5.49 9.68 3.46
C VAL A 165 -5.04 8.40 4.17
N ILE A 166 -3.74 8.11 4.14
CA ILE A 166 -3.18 6.83 4.56
C ILE A 166 -2.22 7.06 5.73
N GLY A 167 -2.34 6.25 6.78
CA GLY A 167 -1.42 6.32 7.92
C GLY A 167 -1.31 5.04 8.70
N GLN A 168 -0.35 5.02 9.62
CA GLN A 168 -0.03 3.86 10.44
C GLN A 168 -0.67 3.93 11.83
N TYR A 169 -0.70 5.10 12.45
CA TYR A 169 -1.10 5.28 13.85
C TYR A 169 -2.58 5.61 13.95
N LEU A 170 -3.30 4.75 14.67
CA LEU A 170 -4.75 4.85 14.73
C LEU A 170 -5.24 6.13 15.44
N ASP A 171 -4.54 6.54 16.51
CA ASP A 171 -4.89 7.76 17.26
C ASP A 171 -4.75 9.02 16.37
N GLN A 172 -3.67 9.09 15.58
CA GLN A 172 -3.47 10.14 14.58
C GLN A 172 -4.62 10.16 13.56
N LEU A 173 -4.95 8.97 13.02
CA LEU A 173 -5.98 8.87 11.98
C LEU A 173 -7.37 9.19 12.49
N GLN A 174 -7.69 8.86 13.75
CA GLN A 174 -8.95 9.23 14.39
C GLN A 174 -9.07 10.74 14.58
N ALA A 175 -8.02 11.38 15.12
CA ALA A 175 -8.00 12.84 15.30
C ALA A 175 -8.09 13.56 13.95
N LEU A 176 -7.36 13.09 12.94
CA LEU A 176 -7.37 13.66 11.59
C LEU A 176 -8.73 13.47 10.93
N ALA A 177 -9.31 12.28 10.97
CA ALA A 177 -10.63 11.99 10.39
C ALA A 177 -11.72 12.85 10.99
N ALA A 178 -11.69 13.05 12.33
CA ALA A 178 -12.60 13.95 13.02
C ALA A 178 -12.41 15.42 12.58
N ALA A 179 -11.16 15.89 12.46
CA ALA A 179 -10.84 17.27 12.08
C ALA A 179 -11.27 17.61 10.64
N ILE A 180 -11.18 16.66 9.71
CA ILE A 180 -11.57 16.87 8.30
C ILE A 180 -13.00 16.40 7.98
N GLY A 181 -13.72 15.81 8.94
CA GLY A 181 -15.07 15.30 8.74
C GLY A 181 -15.17 14.09 7.80
N ALA A 182 -14.12 13.26 7.71
CA ALA A 182 -14.05 12.12 6.82
C ALA A 182 -14.20 10.79 7.56
N PRO A 183 -14.79 9.74 6.94
CA PRO A 183 -14.87 8.43 7.55
C PRO A 183 -13.48 7.76 7.63
N LEU A 184 -13.28 6.96 8.70
CA LEU A 184 -12.08 6.18 8.93
C LEU A 184 -12.34 4.69 8.76
N ILE A 185 -11.52 4.02 7.94
CA ILE A 185 -11.45 2.56 7.85
C ILE A 185 -10.19 2.05 8.54
N SER A 186 -10.37 1.15 9.48
CA SER A 186 -9.28 0.50 10.21
C SER A 186 -9.49 -1.01 10.28
N GLY A 187 -8.55 -1.73 10.91
CA GLY A 187 -8.71 -3.16 11.17
C GLY A 187 -9.93 -3.52 12.03
N ARG A 188 -10.46 -2.55 12.80
CA ARG A 188 -11.66 -2.71 13.65
C ARG A 188 -12.97 -2.46 12.90
N THR A 189 -12.92 -1.88 11.69
CA THR A 189 -14.12 -1.58 10.90
C THR A 189 -14.74 -2.88 10.38
N PRO A 190 -16.03 -3.16 10.69
CA PRO A 190 -16.70 -4.36 10.21
C PRO A 190 -16.70 -4.46 8.67
N GLN A 191 -16.62 -5.68 8.14
CA GLN A 191 -16.51 -5.91 6.69
C GLN A 191 -17.66 -5.26 5.89
N ARG A 192 -18.90 -5.37 6.40
CA ARG A 192 -20.07 -4.76 5.76
C ARG A 192 -19.95 -3.24 5.64
N GLN A 193 -19.51 -2.58 6.71
CA GLN A 193 -19.30 -1.13 6.73
C GLN A 193 -18.15 -0.73 5.81
N ARG A 194 -17.05 -1.49 5.80
CA ARG A 194 -15.91 -1.28 4.91
C ARG A 194 -16.33 -1.33 3.44
N THR A 195 -17.08 -2.36 3.06
CA THR A 195 -17.59 -2.52 1.69
C THR A 195 -18.52 -1.37 1.30
N ALA A 196 -19.39 -0.91 2.20
CA ALA A 196 -20.29 0.22 1.96
C ALA A 196 -19.50 1.54 1.75
N LEU A 197 -18.49 1.83 2.60
CA LEU A 197 -17.66 3.01 2.47
C LEU A 197 -16.84 3.02 1.17
N PHE A 198 -16.28 1.88 0.77
CA PHE A 198 -15.59 1.78 -0.52
C PHE A 198 -16.53 1.96 -1.70
N ALA A 199 -17.75 1.43 -1.63
CA ALA A 199 -18.74 1.64 -2.67
C ALA A 199 -19.16 3.13 -2.77
N SER A 200 -19.36 3.80 -1.64
CA SER A 200 -19.66 5.23 -1.57
C SER A 200 -18.52 6.10 -2.12
N PHE A 201 -17.26 5.74 -1.79
CA PHE A 201 -16.09 6.44 -2.32
C PHE A 201 -15.97 6.29 -3.86
N ARG A 202 -16.17 5.07 -4.40
CA ARG A 202 -16.16 4.83 -5.86
C ARG A 202 -17.25 5.62 -6.60
N LYS A 203 -18.38 5.86 -5.96
CA LYS A 203 -19.47 6.67 -6.53
C LYS A 203 -19.23 8.18 -6.42
N GLY A 204 -18.25 8.62 -5.62
CA GLY A 204 -17.99 10.01 -5.34
C GLY A 204 -18.84 10.62 -4.20
N ASP A 205 -19.75 9.83 -3.58
CA ASP A 205 -20.58 10.28 -2.46
C ASP A 205 -19.72 10.57 -1.20
N THR A 206 -18.59 9.90 -1.09
CA THR A 206 -17.58 10.08 -0.04
C THR A 206 -16.28 10.55 -0.71
N PRO A 207 -16.01 11.86 -0.83
CA PRO A 207 -14.86 12.36 -1.59
C PRO A 207 -13.51 12.10 -0.91
N VAL A 208 -13.50 11.93 0.41
CA VAL A 208 -12.29 11.70 1.22
C VAL A 208 -12.49 10.46 2.08
N LEU A 209 -11.49 9.59 2.12
CA LEU A 209 -11.48 8.39 2.94
C LEU A 209 -10.16 8.28 3.69
N VAL A 210 -10.22 8.15 5.01
CA VAL A 210 -9.05 7.91 5.86
C VAL A 210 -8.91 6.41 6.05
N VAL A 211 -7.71 5.86 5.83
CA VAL A 211 -7.47 4.41 5.92
C VAL A 211 -6.22 4.09 6.72
N SER A 212 -6.32 3.14 7.61
CA SER A 212 -5.15 2.63 8.33
C SER A 212 -4.37 1.62 7.48
N LYS A 213 -3.08 1.46 7.77
CA LYS A 213 -2.21 0.47 7.12
C LYS A 213 -2.81 -0.94 7.08
N VAL A 214 -3.46 -1.38 8.15
CA VAL A 214 -4.07 -2.72 8.22
C VAL A 214 -5.21 -2.88 7.20
N ALA A 215 -5.88 -1.80 6.83
CA ALA A 215 -6.88 -1.83 5.78
C ALA A 215 -6.28 -1.90 4.37
N ASN A 216 -5.00 -1.50 4.18
CA ASN A 216 -4.32 -1.56 2.90
C ASN A 216 -4.07 -2.98 2.39
N PHE A 217 -3.75 -3.92 3.29
CA PHE A 217 -3.37 -5.28 2.90
C PHE A 217 -4.54 -6.22 2.66
N ALA A 218 -5.73 -5.91 3.18
CA ALA A 218 -6.84 -6.86 3.23
C ALA A 218 -7.94 -6.61 2.18
N VAL A 219 -7.92 -5.48 1.47
CA VAL A 219 -9.05 -5.07 0.63
C VAL A 219 -8.55 -4.33 -0.61
N ASP A 220 -9.24 -4.54 -1.70
CA ASP A 220 -9.12 -3.78 -2.94
C ASP A 220 -9.52 -2.32 -2.68
N LEU A 221 -8.53 -1.49 -2.28
CA LEU A 221 -8.75 -0.05 -2.09
C LEU A 221 -9.32 0.55 -3.38
N PRO A 222 -10.31 1.43 -3.28
CA PRO A 222 -10.87 2.07 -4.45
C PRO A 222 -9.86 2.96 -5.15
N ASP A 223 -10.07 3.17 -6.42
CA ASP A 223 -9.25 4.07 -7.23
C ASP A 223 -9.36 5.49 -6.69
N ALA A 224 -8.24 6.12 -6.46
CA ALA A 224 -8.15 7.50 -5.97
C ALA A 224 -7.36 8.36 -6.96
N SER A 225 -7.68 9.64 -7.03
CA SER A 225 -6.91 10.62 -7.80
C SER A 225 -5.79 11.22 -6.97
N VAL A 226 -5.95 11.21 -5.66
CA VAL A 226 -4.97 11.76 -4.72
C VAL A 226 -4.76 10.76 -3.58
N ALA A 227 -3.52 10.54 -3.23
CA ALA A 227 -3.16 9.85 -1.98
C ALA A 227 -2.27 10.75 -1.13
N ILE A 228 -2.59 10.84 0.16
CA ILE A 228 -1.85 11.62 1.15
C ILE A 228 -1.38 10.66 2.24
N GLU A 229 -0.10 10.41 2.32
CA GLU A 229 0.50 9.61 3.37
C GLU A 229 0.90 10.50 4.55
N VAL A 230 0.23 10.33 5.69
CA VAL A 230 0.48 11.12 6.91
C VAL A 230 1.46 10.46 7.87
N SER A 231 1.61 9.15 7.79
CA SER A 231 2.64 8.38 8.50
C SER A 231 2.98 7.12 7.71
N GLY A 232 4.24 7.02 7.30
CA GLY A 232 4.75 5.88 6.55
C GLY A 232 5.24 4.74 7.44
N SER A 233 5.38 3.57 6.87
CA SER A 233 6.10 2.46 7.49
C SER A 233 7.61 2.65 7.30
N PHE A 234 8.39 2.17 8.23
CA PHE A 234 9.85 2.20 8.38
C PHE A 234 10.69 2.08 7.07
N GLY A 235 10.34 2.86 6.02
CA GLY A 235 11.09 2.91 4.75
C GLY A 235 10.79 1.79 3.76
N SER A 236 9.66 1.08 3.89
CA SER A 236 9.30 0.02 2.98
C SER A 236 9.00 0.51 1.56
N ARG A 237 9.89 0.23 0.62
CA ARG A 237 9.73 0.52 -0.81
C ARG A 237 8.54 -0.21 -1.40
N GLN A 238 8.31 -1.44 -0.94
CA GLN A 238 7.21 -2.27 -1.41
C GLN A 238 5.84 -1.72 -1.02
N GLU A 239 5.70 -1.25 0.23
CA GLU A 239 4.45 -0.62 0.67
C GLU A 239 4.16 0.67 -0.10
N GLU A 240 5.19 1.47 -0.36
CA GLU A 240 5.08 2.68 -1.18
C GLU A 240 4.59 2.36 -2.59
N ALA A 241 5.19 1.37 -3.23
CA ALA A 241 4.79 0.90 -4.55
C ALA A 241 3.33 0.41 -4.59
N GLN A 242 2.89 -0.34 -3.58
CA GLN A 242 1.50 -0.80 -3.49
C GLN A 242 0.52 0.36 -3.31
N ARG A 243 0.87 1.37 -2.51
CA ARG A 243 0.06 2.58 -2.33
C ARG A 243 -0.04 3.36 -3.62
N LEU A 244 1.10 3.60 -4.27
CA LEU A 244 1.15 4.29 -5.55
C LEU A 244 0.36 3.53 -6.62
N GLY A 245 0.48 2.21 -6.69
CA GLY A 245 -0.28 1.37 -7.60
C GLY A 245 -1.80 1.55 -7.53
N ARG A 246 -2.33 2.01 -6.39
CA ARG A 246 -3.78 2.29 -6.24
C ARG A 246 -4.21 3.59 -6.91
N ILE A 247 -3.33 4.59 -6.98
CA ILE A 247 -3.64 5.85 -7.66
C ILE A 247 -3.21 5.85 -9.12
N LEU A 248 -2.40 4.88 -9.54
CA LEU A 248 -1.92 4.75 -10.91
C LEU A 248 -2.98 4.26 -11.90
N ARG A 249 -4.14 3.79 -11.46
CA ARG A 249 -5.16 3.29 -12.37
C ARG A 249 -5.63 4.38 -13.33
N PRO A 250 -5.83 4.06 -14.63
CA PRO A 250 -6.25 5.03 -15.63
C PRO A 250 -7.54 5.73 -15.23
N LYS A 251 -7.63 7.02 -15.51
CA LYS A 251 -8.78 7.86 -15.21
C LYS A 251 -9.39 8.43 -16.47
N ALA A 252 -10.70 8.62 -16.46
CA ALA A 252 -11.39 9.34 -17.53
C ALA A 252 -11.01 10.84 -17.46
N GLY A 253 -10.74 11.45 -18.60
CA GLY A 253 -10.37 12.85 -18.70
C GLY A 253 -8.88 13.10 -18.47
N ASP A 254 -8.53 13.99 -17.56
CA ASP A 254 -7.12 14.22 -17.20
C ASP A 254 -6.57 13.03 -16.40
N ASN A 255 -5.78 12.22 -17.08
CA ASN A 255 -5.21 10.99 -16.52
C ASN A 255 -4.03 11.29 -15.57
N ARG A 256 -4.26 12.18 -14.58
CA ARG A 256 -3.28 12.56 -13.54
C ARG A 256 -3.65 12.02 -12.19
N ALA A 257 -2.62 11.82 -11.37
CA ALA A 257 -2.73 11.45 -9.98
C ALA A 257 -1.67 12.18 -9.15
N TYR A 258 -1.98 12.42 -7.88
CA TYR A 258 -1.09 13.13 -6.97
C TYR A 258 -0.78 12.26 -5.75
N PHE A 259 0.49 12.15 -5.44
CA PHE A 259 0.96 11.40 -4.28
C PHE A 259 1.76 12.32 -3.35
N TYR A 260 1.22 12.57 -2.18
CA TYR A 260 1.82 13.41 -1.15
C TYR A 260 2.28 12.59 0.03
N THR A 261 3.53 12.77 0.45
CA THR A 261 4.07 12.19 1.68
C THR A 261 4.38 13.30 2.67
N LEU A 262 3.74 13.26 3.85
CA LEU A 262 3.98 14.25 4.91
C LEU A 262 5.05 13.73 5.86
N VAL A 263 6.15 14.47 5.97
CA VAL A 263 7.33 14.09 6.74
C VAL A 263 7.65 15.16 7.78
N THR A 264 7.79 14.77 9.02
CA THR A 264 8.16 15.70 10.09
C THR A 264 9.63 16.06 10.00
N GLU A 265 9.91 17.36 9.94
CA GLU A 265 11.27 17.92 9.86
C GLU A 265 12.14 17.50 11.05
N ASN A 266 13.43 17.32 10.80
CA ASN A 266 14.43 16.98 11.80
C ASN A 266 14.09 15.72 12.61
N SER A 267 13.54 14.72 11.93
CA SER A 267 13.17 13.43 12.52
C SER A 267 13.63 12.25 11.67
N LYS A 268 13.59 11.06 12.25
CA LYS A 268 13.87 9.81 11.51
C LYS A 268 12.90 9.53 10.35
N GLU A 269 11.77 10.23 10.29
CA GLU A 269 10.87 10.10 9.13
C GLU A 269 11.55 10.56 7.83
N GLU A 270 12.48 11.53 7.90
CA GLU A 270 13.25 11.97 6.72
C GLU A 270 14.13 10.85 6.16
N GLU A 271 14.84 10.12 7.03
CA GLU A 271 15.67 8.98 6.61
C GLU A 271 14.83 7.88 5.93
N PHE A 272 13.65 7.60 6.49
CA PHE A 272 12.75 6.61 5.93
C PHE A 272 12.07 7.10 4.64
N ALA A 273 11.77 8.39 4.54
CA ALA A 273 11.23 8.99 3.34
C ALA A 273 12.22 8.85 2.17
N VAL A 274 13.49 9.15 2.37
CA VAL A 274 14.54 8.95 1.35
C VAL A 274 14.56 7.51 0.83
N LYS A 275 14.47 6.52 1.71
CA LYS A 275 14.44 5.10 1.28
C LYS A 275 13.21 4.76 0.44
N ARG A 276 12.04 5.30 0.79
CA ARG A 276 10.82 5.11 -0.01
C ARG A 276 10.90 5.81 -1.37
N GLN A 277 11.45 7.03 -1.39
CA GLN A 277 11.66 7.81 -2.62
C GLN A 277 12.55 7.08 -3.63
N MET A 278 13.56 6.34 -3.17
CA MET A 278 14.46 5.59 -4.05
C MET A 278 13.69 4.68 -5.02
N PHE A 279 12.63 4.03 -4.55
CA PHE A 279 11.80 3.22 -5.44
C PHE A 279 11.15 4.07 -6.55
N LEU A 280 10.60 5.23 -6.22
CA LEU A 280 9.94 6.11 -7.19
C LEU A 280 10.95 6.66 -8.22
N VAL A 281 12.11 7.05 -7.74
CA VAL A 281 13.22 7.52 -8.61
C VAL A 281 13.71 6.39 -9.53
N GLU A 282 13.84 5.17 -9.01
CA GLU A 282 14.18 3.97 -9.82
C GLU A 282 13.13 3.70 -10.92
N GLN A 283 11.86 4.02 -10.67
CA GLN A 283 10.79 3.94 -11.66
C GLN A 283 10.74 5.16 -12.61
N GLY A 284 11.65 6.12 -12.45
CA GLY A 284 11.79 7.32 -13.30
C GLY A 284 10.86 8.47 -12.95
N TYR A 285 10.25 8.47 -11.75
CA TYR A 285 9.44 9.58 -11.27
C TYR A 285 10.30 10.69 -10.68
N GLU A 286 9.93 11.94 -11.01
CA GLU A 286 10.42 13.11 -10.31
C GLU A 286 9.73 13.23 -8.95
N TYR A 287 10.51 13.59 -7.94
CA TYR A 287 10.03 13.72 -6.58
C TYR A 287 10.35 15.13 -6.06
N ALA A 288 9.33 15.94 -5.91
CA ALA A 288 9.47 17.29 -5.41
C ALA A 288 9.43 17.33 -3.88
N VAL A 289 10.29 18.13 -3.26
CA VAL A 289 10.28 18.36 -1.81
C VAL A 289 9.86 19.80 -1.55
N HIS A 290 8.80 19.97 -0.78
CA HIS A 290 8.21 21.26 -0.42
C HIS A 290 8.20 21.46 1.09
N SER A 291 8.27 22.72 1.52
CA SER A 291 7.97 23.08 2.91
C SER A 291 6.46 23.19 3.15
N ALA A 292 6.04 22.96 4.38
CA ALA A 292 4.65 23.19 4.77
C ALA A 292 4.19 24.66 4.54
N ARG A 293 5.12 25.62 4.51
CA ARG A 293 4.83 27.02 4.23
C ARG A 293 4.43 27.24 2.77
N GLU A 294 5.16 26.65 1.83
CA GLU A 294 4.85 26.71 0.39
C GLU A 294 3.47 26.13 0.08
N VAL A 295 3.12 25.03 0.74
CA VAL A 295 1.79 24.43 0.58
C VAL A 295 0.69 25.38 1.07
N ARG A 296 0.90 26.11 2.19
CA ARG A 296 -0.07 27.06 2.74
C ARG A 296 -0.18 28.34 1.94
N SER A 297 0.92 28.84 1.36
CA SER A 297 0.94 30.06 0.57
C SER A 297 0.34 29.89 -0.83
N GLY A 298 0.10 28.67 -1.28
CA GLY A 298 -0.44 28.42 -2.62
C GLY A 298 0.58 28.60 -3.75
N THR A 299 1.87 28.73 -3.39
CA THR A 299 2.98 28.85 -4.33
C THR A 299 3.59 27.50 -4.66
#